data_44a6bc364fe468a2770ef00fc49d6b17
#
_entry.id   44a6bc364fe468a2770ef00fc49d6b17
#
_cell.length_a   1.000
_cell.length_b   1.000
_cell.length_c   1.000
_cell.angle_alpha   90.00
_cell.angle_beta   90.00
_cell.angle_gamma   90.00
#
_symmetry.space_group_name_H-M   'P 1'
#
loop_
_entity.id
_entity.type
_entity.pdbx_description
1 polymer ?
#
loop_
_entity_poly.entity_id
_entity_poly.type
_entity_poly.pdbx_seq_one_letter_code
_entity_poly.pdbx_strand_id
1 'polypeptide(L)'
;MKKRILVVDDSEFVRNYHSHILTQANFDVLTAVDGNDGLEKLYTHACDVILTDINMGQMDGYEFIRRVRAEPQYEELPIIIISTEGEKTDKMKGFEAGANLYIVKPSEPAVMIENIRLVLSSR
;
A
#
# COMPACT_ATOMS: atom_id res chain seq x y z
N MET A 1 6.93 -19.06 -5.51
CA MET A 1 6.98 -17.73 -6.15
C MET A 1 6.92 -16.64 -5.10
N LYS A 2 7.66 -15.56 -5.36
CA LYS A 2 7.61 -14.40 -4.46
C LYS A 2 6.27 -13.69 -4.58
N LYS A 3 5.76 -13.23 -3.45
CA LYS A 3 4.60 -12.35 -3.44
C LYS A 3 5.03 -10.96 -3.90
N ARG A 4 4.18 -10.30 -4.67
CA ARG A 4 4.46 -8.97 -5.21
C ARG A 4 3.70 -7.91 -4.46
N ILE A 5 4.42 -6.86 -4.05
CA ILE A 5 3.86 -5.73 -3.33
C ILE A 5 3.93 -4.51 -4.21
N LEU A 6 2.81 -3.80 -4.35
CA LEU A 6 2.78 -2.52 -5.03
C LEU A 6 2.96 -1.43 -3.99
N VAL A 7 4.04 -0.66 -4.11
CA VAL A 7 4.35 0.46 -3.22
C VAL A 7 3.99 1.76 -3.94
N VAL A 8 3.02 2.50 -3.39
CA VAL A 8 2.53 3.76 -3.98
C VAL A 8 2.89 4.91 -3.05
N ASP A 9 3.75 5.80 -3.50
CA ASP A 9 4.22 6.95 -2.72
C ASP A 9 4.82 7.96 -3.69
N ASP A 10 4.55 9.25 -3.52
CA ASP A 10 5.08 10.28 -4.40
C ASP A 10 6.53 10.66 -4.07
N SER A 11 7.06 10.23 -2.94
CA SER A 11 8.45 10.45 -2.55
C SER A 11 9.35 9.36 -3.09
N GLU A 12 10.29 9.73 -3.96
CA GLU A 12 11.28 8.79 -4.48
C GLU A 12 12.10 8.15 -3.36
N PHE A 13 12.49 8.97 -2.37
CA PHE A 13 13.26 8.48 -1.23
C PHE A 13 12.48 7.40 -0.48
N VAL A 14 11.21 7.64 -0.19
CA VAL A 14 10.38 6.70 0.55
C VAL A 14 10.15 5.43 -0.27
N ARG A 15 9.86 5.56 -1.58
CA ARG A 15 9.70 4.39 -2.45
C ARG A 15 10.94 3.51 -2.45
N ASN A 16 12.12 4.13 -2.58
CA ASN A 16 13.38 3.40 -2.59
C ASN A 16 13.64 2.72 -1.25
N TYR A 17 13.36 3.40 -0.16
CA TYR A 17 13.54 2.87 1.19
C TYR A 17 12.64 1.63 1.41
N HIS A 18 11.36 1.74 1.11
CA HIS A 18 10.44 0.63 1.27
C HIS A 18 10.79 -0.52 0.32
N SER A 19 11.15 -0.21 -0.92
CA SER A 19 11.55 -1.24 -1.89
C SER A 19 12.75 -2.02 -1.41
N HIS A 20 13.74 -1.34 -0.84
CA HIS A 20 14.94 -1.99 -0.31
C HIS A 20 14.60 -2.97 0.80
N ILE A 21 13.80 -2.51 1.78
CA ILE A 21 13.39 -3.33 2.91
C ILE A 21 12.62 -4.56 2.44
N LEU A 22 11.66 -4.37 1.54
CA LEU A 22 10.79 -5.45 1.08
C LEU A 22 11.52 -6.44 0.20
N THR A 23 12.42 -5.97 -0.64
CA THR A 23 13.25 -6.84 -1.48
C THR A 23 14.15 -7.71 -0.60
N GLN A 24 14.71 -7.14 0.46
CA GLN A 24 15.54 -7.91 1.41
C GLN A 24 14.72 -8.96 2.16
N ALA A 25 13.43 -8.72 2.34
CA ALA A 25 12.53 -9.67 2.97
C ALA A 25 11.97 -10.70 1.98
N ASN A 26 12.53 -10.75 0.78
CA ASN A 26 12.20 -11.73 -0.25
C ASN A 26 10.85 -11.51 -0.93
N PHE A 27 10.41 -10.27 -0.99
CA PHE A 27 9.23 -9.88 -1.78
C PHE A 27 9.65 -9.33 -3.13
N ASP A 28 8.77 -9.47 -4.12
CA ASP A 28 8.91 -8.78 -5.39
C ASP A 28 8.21 -7.42 -5.25
N VAL A 29 8.84 -6.35 -5.72
CA VAL A 29 8.33 -4.99 -5.49
C VAL A 29 8.08 -4.28 -6.80
N LEU A 30 6.91 -3.69 -6.92
CA LEU A 30 6.53 -2.82 -8.02
C LEU A 30 6.22 -1.47 -7.40
N THR A 31 6.67 -0.37 -7.99
CA THR A 31 6.46 0.96 -7.43
C THR A 31 5.59 1.82 -8.33
N ALA A 32 4.87 2.76 -7.72
CA ALA A 32 4.07 3.74 -8.43
C ALA A 32 4.25 5.10 -7.75
N VAL A 33 4.21 6.18 -8.53
CA VAL A 33 4.50 7.53 -8.05
C VAL A 33 3.26 8.26 -7.51
N ASP A 34 2.08 7.79 -7.87
CA ASP A 34 0.81 8.39 -7.40
C ASP A 34 -0.32 7.38 -7.62
N GLY A 35 -1.55 7.81 -7.28
CA GLY A 35 -2.72 6.94 -7.41
C GLY A 35 -3.02 6.52 -8.84
N ASN A 36 -2.85 7.42 -9.80
CA ASN A 36 -3.10 7.08 -11.21
C ASN A 36 -2.11 6.05 -11.71
N ASP A 37 -0.84 6.22 -11.39
CA ASP A 37 0.21 5.26 -11.73
C ASP A 37 -0.03 3.93 -11.02
N GLY A 38 -0.51 3.98 -9.77
CA GLY A 38 -0.87 2.78 -9.01
C GLY A 38 -1.96 1.97 -9.70
N LEU A 39 -3.00 2.64 -10.17
CA LEU A 39 -4.09 1.97 -10.90
C LEU A 39 -3.57 1.34 -12.19
N GLU A 40 -2.75 2.07 -12.94
CA GLU A 40 -2.15 1.55 -14.17
C GLU A 40 -1.34 0.29 -13.90
N LYS A 41 -0.51 0.32 -12.84
CA LYS A 41 0.30 -0.84 -12.46
C LYS A 41 -0.57 -2.04 -12.08
N LEU A 42 -1.67 -1.80 -11.37
CA LEU A 42 -2.59 -2.89 -11.03
C LEU A 42 -3.23 -3.53 -12.25
N TYR A 43 -3.57 -2.73 -13.26
CA TYR A 43 -4.22 -3.23 -14.46
C TYR A 43 -3.26 -4.04 -15.34
N THR A 44 -1.97 -3.80 -15.23
CA THR A 44 -0.96 -4.41 -16.10
C THR A 44 -0.10 -5.48 -15.40
N HIS A 45 -0.19 -5.59 -14.07
CA HIS A 45 0.62 -6.53 -13.29
C HIS A 45 -0.21 -7.17 -12.20
N ALA A 46 0.05 -8.44 -11.91
CA ALA A 46 -0.56 -9.10 -10.77
C ALA A 46 0.16 -8.68 -9.49
N CYS A 47 -0.60 -8.19 -8.50
CA CYS A 47 -0.07 -7.78 -7.22
C CYS A 47 -0.80 -8.51 -6.10
N ASP A 48 -0.09 -8.79 -5.02
CA ASP A 48 -0.65 -9.53 -3.88
C ASP A 48 -1.02 -8.63 -2.72
N VAL A 49 -0.39 -7.46 -2.60
CA VAL A 49 -0.64 -6.48 -1.54
C VAL A 49 -0.33 -5.10 -2.08
N ILE A 50 -1.09 -4.10 -1.65
CA ILE A 50 -0.79 -2.69 -1.89
C ILE A 50 -0.32 -2.06 -0.58
N LEU A 51 0.79 -1.32 -0.65
CA LEU A 51 1.28 -0.48 0.44
C LEU A 51 1.27 0.95 -0.07
N THR A 52 0.41 1.80 0.48
CA THR A 52 0.21 3.15 -0.05
C THR A 52 0.29 4.22 1.03
N ASP A 53 0.86 5.37 0.67
CA ASP A 53 0.75 6.59 1.47
C ASP A 53 -0.62 7.24 1.20
N ILE A 54 -0.95 8.25 1.98
CA ILE A 54 -2.17 9.04 1.83
C ILE A 54 -1.88 10.35 1.11
N ASN A 55 -0.83 11.05 1.54
CA ASN A 55 -0.52 12.37 1.00
C ASN A 55 0.25 12.25 -0.30
N MET A 56 -0.48 12.25 -1.40
CA MET A 56 0.07 12.14 -2.75
C MET A 56 -0.63 13.16 -3.64
N GLY A 57 0.11 13.82 -4.45
CA GLY A 57 -0.30 14.87 -5.38
C GLY A 57 -1.77 15.01 -5.72
N GLN A 58 -2.14 14.65 -6.96
CA GLN A 58 -3.48 14.90 -7.49
C GLN A 58 -4.56 13.98 -6.94
N MET A 59 -4.19 12.75 -6.62
CA MET A 59 -5.11 11.76 -6.05
C MET A 59 -4.53 11.30 -4.72
N ASP A 60 -5.22 11.57 -3.62
CA ASP A 60 -4.73 11.11 -2.32
C ASP A 60 -4.97 9.59 -2.16
N GLY A 61 -4.37 9.02 -1.11
CA GLY A 61 -4.43 7.58 -0.89
C GLY A 61 -5.83 7.07 -0.62
N TYR A 62 -6.69 7.87 0.00
CA TYR A 62 -8.08 7.45 0.26
C TYR A 62 -8.84 7.28 -1.05
N GLU A 63 -8.70 8.24 -1.96
CA GLU A 63 -9.35 8.16 -3.27
C GLU A 63 -8.80 7.00 -4.09
N PHE A 64 -7.48 6.81 -4.06
CA PHE A 64 -6.84 5.68 -4.72
C PHE A 64 -7.45 4.36 -4.23
N ILE A 65 -7.57 4.18 -2.91
CA ILE A 65 -8.14 2.96 -2.33
C ILE A 65 -9.59 2.78 -2.75
N ARG A 66 -10.39 3.85 -2.73
CA ARG A 66 -11.79 3.77 -3.16
C ARG A 66 -11.90 3.30 -4.60
N ARG A 67 -11.02 3.79 -5.47
CA ARG A 67 -11.02 3.39 -6.89
C ARG A 67 -10.60 1.94 -7.07
N VAL A 68 -9.62 1.48 -6.28
CA VAL A 68 -9.23 0.05 -6.30
C VAL A 68 -10.42 -0.81 -5.88
N ARG A 69 -11.10 -0.44 -4.80
CA ARG A 69 -12.22 -1.22 -4.28
C ARG A 69 -13.45 -1.20 -5.17
N ALA A 70 -13.57 -0.20 -6.05
CA ALA A 70 -14.67 -0.12 -7.00
C ALA A 70 -14.58 -1.20 -8.08
N GLU A 71 -13.39 -1.78 -8.28
CA GLU A 71 -13.18 -2.85 -9.25
C GLU A 71 -13.42 -4.20 -8.55
N PRO A 72 -14.40 -5.00 -9.01
CA PRO A 72 -14.72 -6.28 -8.34
C PRO A 72 -13.53 -7.22 -8.19
N GLN A 73 -12.62 -7.22 -9.16
CA GLN A 73 -11.45 -8.11 -9.11
C GLN A 73 -10.49 -7.79 -7.97
N TYR A 74 -10.57 -6.58 -7.38
CA TYR A 74 -9.69 -6.17 -6.29
C TYR A 74 -10.42 -6.09 -4.94
N GLU A 75 -11.60 -6.68 -4.85
CA GLU A 75 -12.41 -6.63 -3.65
C GLU A 75 -11.67 -7.17 -2.42
N GLU A 76 -10.87 -8.20 -2.61
CA GLU A 76 -10.13 -8.85 -1.53
C GLU A 76 -8.63 -8.63 -1.55
N LEU A 77 -8.14 -7.75 -2.43
CA LEU A 77 -6.73 -7.43 -2.48
C LEU A 77 -6.35 -6.66 -1.21
N PRO A 78 -5.42 -7.17 -0.39
CA PRO A 78 -5.04 -6.47 0.84
C PRO A 78 -4.41 -5.12 0.55
N ILE A 79 -4.84 -4.11 1.31
CA ILE A 79 -4.33 -2.75 1.20
C ILE A 79 -3.89 -2.28 2.58
N ILE A 80 -2.64 -1.85 2.68
CA ILE A 80 -2.06 -1.30 3.90
C ILE A 80 -1.73 0.16 3.65
N ILE A 81 -2.21 1.04 4.52
CA ILE A 81 -1.80 2.44 4.51
C ILE A 81 -0.56 2.58 5.39
N ILE A 82 0.44 3.32 4.91
CA ILE A 82 1.58 3.71 5.73
C ILE A 82 1.76 5.22 5.58
N SER A 83 1.58 5.97 6.68
CA SER A 83 1.49 7.42 6.61
C SER A 83 1.96 8.06 7.90
N THR A 84 2.42 9.32 7.80
CA THR A 84 2.73 10.12 8.99
C THR A 84 1.47 10.64 9.68
N GLU A 85 0.31 10.57 9.02
CA GLU A 85 -0.97 11.00 9.57
C GLU A 85 -1.48 9.94 10.54
N GLY A 86 -1.43 10.22 11.83
CA GLY A 86 -1.71 9.23 12.87
C GLY A 86 -2.96 9.47 13.70
N GLU A 87 -3.79 10.44 13.33
CA GLU A 87 -4.99 10.74 14.08
C GLU A 87 -6.05 9.65 13.92
N LYS A 88 -6.90 9.51 14.91
CA LYS A 88 -7.99 8.54 14.87
C LYS A 88 -8.88 8.73 13.64
N THR A 89 -9.16 9.99 13.30
CA THR A 89 -9.98 10.32 12.12
C THR A 89 -9.30 9.90 10.83
N ASP A 90 -7.98 10.00 10.73
CA ASP A 90 -7.24 9.56 9.55
C ASP A 90 -7.36 8.05 9.37
N LYS A 91 -7.22 7.31 10.46
CA LYS A 91 -7.33 5.85 10.43
C LYS A 91 -8.75 5.41 10.06
N MET A 92 -9.77 6.09 10.60
CA MET A 92 -11.15 5.80 10.28
C MET A 92 -11.43 6.02 8.79
N LYS A 93 -10.93 7.12 8.23
CA LYS A 93 -11.07 7.39 6.79
C LYS A 93 -10.40 6.29 5.95
N GLY A 94 -9.25 5.82 6.39
CA GLY A 94 -8.54 4.74 5.71
C GLY A 94 -9.36 3.47 5.66
N PHE A 95 -9.89 3.04 6.80
CA PHE A 95 -10.71 1.83 6.86
C PHE A 95 -12.03 1.99 6.11
N GLU A 96 -12.65 3.15 6.17
CA GLU A 96 -13.86 3.44 5.41
C GLU A 96 -13.62 3.40 3.91
N ALA A 97 -12.45 3.85 3.46
CA ALA A 97 -12.06 3.78 2.05
C ALA A 97 -11.84 2.34 1.59
N GLY A 98 -11.51 1.44 2.51
CA GLY A 98 -11.33 0.03 2.20
C GLY A 98 -9.97 -0.56 2.55
N ALA A 99 -9.14 0.16 3.31
CA ALA A 99 -7.85 -0.38 3.76
C ALA A 99 -8.04 -1.46 4.82
N ASN A 100 -7.13 -2.43 4.82
CA ASN A 100 -7.13 -3.51 5.79
C ASN A 100 -6.34 -3.19 7.04
N LEU A 101 -5.23 -2.46 6.88
CA LEU A 101 -4.37 -2.06 7.99
C LEU A 101 -3.87 -0.64 7.79
N TYR A 102 -3.45 -0.02 8.89
CA TYR A 102 -2.93 1.33 8.89
C TYR A 102 -1.67 1.39 9.77
N ILE A 103 -0.55 1.75 9.18
CA ILE A 103 0.73 1.87 9.88
C ILE A 103 1.12 3.34 9.93
N VAL A 104 1.45 3.84 11.12
CA VAL A 104 1.88 5.23 11.29
C VAL A 104 3.40 5.32 11.19
N LYS A 105 3.91 6.22 10.36
CA LYS A 105 5.35 6.49 10.25
C LYS A 105 5.80 7.41 11.39
N PRO A 106 7.03 7.28 11.87
CA PRO A 106 8.03 6.31 11.49
C PRO A 106 7.70 4.93 12.06
N SER A 107 7.98 3.89 11.30
CA SER A 107 7.72 2.51 11.70
C SER A 107 8.98 1.69 11.45
N GLU A 108 9.26 0.74 12.34
CA GLU A 108 10.38 -0.16 12.14
C GLU A 108 10.11 -1.10 10.98
N PRO A 109 11.15 -1.46 10.20
CA PRO A 109 10.99 -2.39 9.09
C PRO A 109 10.30 -3.70 9.46
N ALA A 110 10.63 -4.24 10.65
CA ALA A 110 10.03 -5.50 11.10
C ALA A 110 8.52 -5.39 11.24
N VAL A 111 8.01 -4.25 11.72
CA VAL A 111 6.56 -4.02 11.88
C VAL A 111 5.87 -4.03 10.52
N MET A 112 6.44 -3.34 9.54
CA MET A 112 5.88 -3.31 8.19
C MET A 112 5.83 -4.71 7.59
N ILE A 113 6.92 -5.47 7.71
CA ILE A 113 7.02 -6.82 7.16
C ILE A 113 6.02 -7.75 7.85
N GLU A 114 5.89 -7.67 9.17
CA GLU A 114 4.94 -8.49 9.92
C GLU A 114 3.50 -8.23 9.48
N ASN A 115 3.13 -6.96 9.29
CA ASN A 115 1.80 -6.61 8.85
C ASN A 115 1.50 -7.11 7.43
N ILE A 116 2.49 -7.03 6.55
CA ILE A 116 2.35 -7.55 5.19
C ILE A 116 2.13 -9.06 5.23
N ARG A 117 2.93 -9.78 6.02
CA ARG A 117 2.78 -11.22 6.16
C ARG A 117 1.43 -11.60 6.76
N LEU A 118 0.95 -10.80 7.71
CA LEU A 118 -0.35 -11.03 8.32
C LEU A 118 -1.48 -10.98 7.29
N VAL A 119 -1.52 -9.94 6.47
CA VAL A 119 -2.59 -9.81 5.46
C VAL A 119 -2.47 -10.87 4.37
N LEU A 120 -1.26 -11.29 4.03
CA LEU A 120 -1.05 -12.36 3.05
C LEU A 120 -1.54 -13.70 3.57
N SER A 121 -1.34 -13.99 4.85
CA SER A 121 -1.76 -15.26 5.45
C SER A 121 -3.27 -15.37 5.63
N SER A 122 -3.98 -14.25 5.57
CA SER A 122 -5.44 -14.21 5.73
C SER A 122 -6.22 -14.50 4.44
N ARG A 123 -5.53 -14.65 3.34
CA ARG A 123 -6.16 -14.83 2.02
C ARG A 123 -6.46 -16.29 1.70
#